data_86fe5c5592e2ad9ebe9d78a9bef17c18
#
_entry.id   86fe5c5592e2ad9ebe9d78a9bef17c18
#
_cell.length_a   1.000
_cell.length_b   1.000
_cell.length_c   1.000
_cell.angle_alpha   90.00
_cell.angle_beta   90.00
_cell.angle_gamma   90.00
#
_symmetry.space_group_name_H-M   'P 1'
#
loop_
_entity.id
_entity.type
_entity.pdbx_description
1 polymer ?
#
loop_
_entity_poly.entity_id
_entity_poly.type
_entity_poly.pdbx_seq_one_letter_code
_entity_poly.pdbx_strand_id
1 'polypeptide(L)'
;LPLAGISLAFTEYRGVKAPEFVGLDNFVRMFEAPGFWTAFLNTLKLSVVKLLLNTLMAVVISLLLNEIKNMAFKKTTQTIIYLPHFMSWVVTVSVFSLILSPSQDGLVNTLLVNAGILEQGQEIYFMGSKDWWTSIFYIINVWKDTGWGTIIFLATLSGISPELYEAATMDG
;
A
#
# COMPACT_ATOMS: atom_id res chain seq x y z
N LEU A 1 -19.36 -13.69 -16.33
CA LEU A 1 -19.75 -12.42 -16.96
C LEU A 1 -20.11 -11.42 -15.86
N PRO A 2 -19.45 -10.22 -15.76
CA PRO A 2 -19.66 -9.28 -14.65
C PRO A 2 -21.11 -8.80 -14.53
N LEU A 3 -21.80 -8.63 -15.63
CA LEU A 3 -23.21 -8.19 -15.66
C LEU A 3 -24.19 -9.20 -15.03
N ALA A 4 -23.93 -10.50 -15.16
CA ALA A 4 -24.73 -11.53 -14.51
C ALA A 4 -24.58 -11.50 -12.98
N GLY A 5 -23.40 -11.11 -12.47
CA GLY A 5 -23.17 -10.91 -11.04
C GLY A 5 -23.96 -9.72 -10.47
N ILE A 6 -24.16 -8.66 -11.25
CA ILE A 6 -24.95 -7.50 -10.81
C ILE A 6 -26.42 -7.88 -10.59
N SER A 7 -27.01 -8.74 -11.44
CA SER A 7 -28.39 -9.18 -11.26
C SER A 7 -28.61 -9.95 -9.95
N LEU A 8 -27.58 -10.64 -9.45
CA LEU A 8 -27.64 -11.36 -8.17
C LEU A 8 -27.79 -10.41 -6.97
N ALA A 9 -27.36 -9.16 -7.08
CA ALA A 9 -27.54 -8.16 -6.03
C ALA A 9 -29.04 -7.86 -5.75
N PHE A 10 -29.90 -8.09 -6.72
CA PHE A 10 -31.34 -7.84 -6.66
C PHE A 10 -32.16 -9.12 -6.46
N THR A 11 -31.51 -10.26 -6.26
CA THR A 11 -32.16 -11.56 -6.11
C THR A 11 -31.72 -12.23 -4.80
N GLU A 12 -32.63 -12.98 -4.19
CA GLU A 12 -32.30 -13.88 -3.08
C GLU A 12 -32.09 -15.30 -3.62
N TYR A 13 -30.91 -15.84 -3.33
CA TYR A 13 -30.55 -17.22 -3.71
C TYR A 13 -30.71 -18.16 -2.53
N ARG A 14 -31.66 -19.05 -2.59
CA ARG A 14 -31.97 -20.05 -1.53
C ARG A 14 -31.52 -21.48 -1.93
N GLY A 15 -30.30 -21.60 -2.40
CA GLY A 15 -29.69 -22.91 -2.74
C GLY A 15 -30.29 -23.58 -3.95
N VAL A 16 -31.21 -24.55 -3.74
CA VAL A 16 -31.78 -25.41 -4.81
C VAL A 16 -32.90 -24.72 -5.59
N LYS A 17 -33.49 -23.65 -5.08
CA LYS A 17 -34.59 -22.93 -5.73
C LYS A 17 -34.07 -21.87 -6.71
N ALA A 18 -34.85 -21.58 -7.73
CA ALA A 18 -34.56 -20.48 -8.64
C ALA A 18 -34.39 -19.14 -7.85
N PRO A 19 -33.48 -18.26 -8.27
CA PRO A 19 -33.32 -16.95 -7.63
C PRO A 19 -34.66 -16.16 -7.69
N GLU A 20 -35.06 -15.65 -6.54
CA GLU A 20 -36.29 -14.82 -6.43
C GLU A 20 -35.86 -13.34 -6.46
N PHE A 21 -36.54 -12.53 -7.26
CA PHE A 21 -36.26 -11.10 -7.33
C PHE A 21 -36.77 -10.39 -6.06
N VAL A 22 -35.86 -9.79 -5.29
CA VAL A 22 -36.17 -9.13 -4.01
C VAL A 22 -35.93 -7.61 -4.06
N GLY A 23 -35.74 -7.05 -5.24
CA GLY A 23 -35.51 -5.61 -5.40
C GLY A 23 -34.26 -5.13 -4.62
N LEU A 24 -34.43 -4.16 -3.74
CA LEU A 24 -33.35 -3.55 -2.97
C LEU A 24 -33.16 -4.14 -1.56
N ASP A 25 -33.86 -5.20 -1.20
CA ASP A 25 -33.81 -5.77 0.16
C ASP A 25 -32.40 -6.19 0.58
N ASN A 26 -31.59 -6.71 -0.35
CA ASN A 26 -30.20 -7.05 -0.07
C ASN A 26 -29.36 -5.83 0.32
N PHE A 27 -29.63 -4.69 -0.29
CA PHE A 27 -28.95 -3.42 0.04
C PHE A 27 -29.40 -2.89 1.40
N VAL A 28 -30.70 -2.97 1.71
CA VAL A 28 -31.22 -2.60 3.02
C VAL A 28 -30.57 -3.45 4.11
N ARG A 29 -30.57 -4.78 3.96
CA ARG A 29 -29.92 -5.70 4.90
C ARG A 29 -28.43 -5.43 5.05
N MET A 30 -27.73 -5.07 3.96
CA MET A 30 -26.31 -4.71 4.00
C MET A 30 -26.07 -3.45 4.84
N PHE A 31 -26.87 -2.39 4.64
CA PHE A 31 -26.73 -1.14 5.38
C PHE A 31 -27.11 -1.27 6.86
N GLU A 32 -28.04 -2.18 7.18
CA GLU A 32 -28.44 -2.50 8.54
C GLU A 32 -27.49 -3.48 9.26
N ALA A 33 -26.59 -4.15 8.51
CA ALA A 33 -25.65 -5.09 9.09
C ALA A 33 -24.68 -4.38 10.06
N PRO A 34 -24.54 -4.86 11.32
CA PRO A 34 -23.77 -4.17 12.36
C PRO A 34 -22.30 -3.90 11.98
N GLY A 35 -21.71 -4.72 11.09
CA GLY A 35 -20.32 -4.59 10.67
C GLY A 35 -20.10 -3.73 9.44
N PHE A 36 -21.15 -3.42 8.66
CA PHE A 36 -21.03 -2.75 7.37
C PHE A 36 -20.33 -1.39 7.47
N TRP A 37 -20.85 -0.51 8.30
CA TRP A 37 -20.31 0.85 8.44
C TRP A 37 -18.90 0.86 9.00
N THR A 38 -18.59 -0.05 9.92
CA THR A 38 -17.22 -0.22 10.44
C THR A 38 -16.27 -0.65 9.33
N ALA A 39 -16.64 -1.63 8.53
CA ALA A 39 -15.82 -2.10 7.41
C ALA A 39 -15.67 -1.01 6.34
N PHE A 40 -16.75 -0.31 5.99
CA PHE A 40 -16.76 0.78 5.01
C PHE A 40 -15.83 1.92 5.44
N LEU A 41 -15.99 2.41 6.67
CA LEU A 41 -15.16 3.51 7.20
C LEU A 41 -13.70 3.10 7.33
N ASN A 42 -13.41 1.88 7.76
CA ASN A 42 -12.05 1.36 7.80
C ASN A 42 -11.43 1.30 6.41
N THR A 43 -12.17 0.83 5.40
CA THR A 43 -11.72 0.78 4.01
C THR A 43 -11.42 2.19 3.49
N LEU A 44 -12.30 3.16 3.71
CA LEU A 44 -12.07 4.55 3.33
C LEU A 44 -10.82 5.12 4.01
N LYS A 45 -10.71 4.98 5.33
CA LYS A 45 -9.56 5.45 6.10
C LYS A 45 -8.26 4.86 5.59
N LEU A 46 -8.19 3.54 5.46
CA LEU A 46 -7.00 2.85 4.98
C LEU A 46 -6.63 3.28 3.55
N SER A 47 -7.62 3.41 2.66
CA SER A 47 -7.40 3.79 1.26
C SER A 47 -6.93 5.23 1.11
N VAL A 48 -7.56 6.17 1.81
CA VAL A 48 -7.19 7.60 1.75
C VAL A 48 -5.78 7.82 2.29
N VAL A 49 -5.47 7.28 3.48
CA VAL A 49 -4.15 7.42 4.07
C VAL A 49 -3.08 6.75 3.20
N LYS A 50 -3.35 5.54 2.69
CA LYS A 50 -2.45 4.85 1.77
C LYS A 50 -2.19 5.69 0.50
N LEU A 51 -3.24 6.26 -0.11
CA LEU A 51 -3.10 7.10 -1.30
C LEU A 51 -2.22 8.31 -1.04
N LEU A 52 -2.46 9.01 0.06
CA LEU A 52 -1.67 10.18 0.44
C LEU A 52 -0.21 9.84 0.69
N LEU A 53 0.06 8.77 1.45
CA LEU A 53 1.42 8.33 1.73
C LEU A 53 2.16 7.89 0.47
N ASN A 54 1.54 7.09 -0.39
CA ASN A 54 2.14 6.64 -1.63
C ASN A 54 2.44 7.81 -2.58
N THR A 55 1.50 8.75 -2.73
CA THR A 55 1.70 9.94 -3.57
C THR A 55 2.80 10.82 -3.03
N LEU A 56 2.81 11.11 -1.74
CA LEU A 56 3.85 11.91 -1.09
C LEU A 56 5.23 11.29 -1.29
N MET A 57 5.37 9.99 -0.99
CA MET A 57 6.64 9.30 -1.15
C MET A 57 7.09 9.22 -2.61
N ALA A 58 6.18 9.00 -3.54
CA ALA A 58 6.50 8.99 -4.97
C ALA A 58 7.00 10.36 -5.46
N VAL A 59 6.37 11.46 -5.02
CA VAL A 59 6.83 12.83 -5.33
C VAL A 59 8.22 13.07 -4.73
N VAL A 60 8.42 12.80 -3.45
CA VAL A 60 9.71 12.99 -2.79
C VAL A 60 10.82 12.21 -3.49
N ILE A 61 10.60 10.92 -3.75
CA ILE A 61 11.61 10.08 -4.40
C ILE A 61 11.86 10.52 -5.85
N SER A 62 10.83 10.96 -6.60
CA SER A 62 11.03 11.44 -7.96
C SER A 62 11.86 12.71 -8.00
N LEU A 63 11.64 13.64 -7.07
CA LEU A 63 12.46 14.85 -6.93
C LEU A 63 13.92 14.50 -6.59
N LEU A 64 14.15 13.64 -5.59
CA LEU A 64 15.49 13.19 -5.24
C LEU A 64 16.20 12.50 -6.41
N LEU A 65 15.50 11.63 -7.15
CA LEU A 65 16.06 10.98 -8.33
C LEU A 65 16.35 11.97 -9.46
N ASN A 66 15.56 13.04 -9.59
CA ASN A 66 15.78 14.06 -10.60
C ASN A 66 17.10 14.82 -10.37
N GLU A 67 17.48 15.07 -9.12
CA GLU A 67 18.72 15.74 -8.73
C GLU A 67 19.99 14.89 -8.94
N ILE A 68 19.87 13.58 -9.13
CA ILE A 68 21.03 12.70 -9.30
C ILE A 68 21.68 12.96 -10.66
N LYS A 69 22.91 13.50 -10.66
CA LYS A 69 23.70 13.79 -11.86
C LYS A 69 24.39 12.55 -12.43
N ASN A 70 24.82 11.61 -11.60
CA ASN A 70 25.47 10.38 -12.04
C ASN A 70 24.45 9.41 -12.61
N MET A 71 24.47 9.22 -13.93
CA MET A 71 23.49 8.39 -14.65
C MET A 71 23.53 6.90 -14.26
N ALA A 72 24.71 6.36 -13.95
CA ALA A 72 24.84 4.96 -13.52
C ALA A 72 24.19 4.75 -12.15
N PHE A 73 24.50 5.64 -11.21
CA PHE A 73 23.89 5.64 -9.86
C PHE A 73 22.38 5.86 -9.94
N LYS A 74 21.91 6.82 -10.76
CA LYS A 74 20.47 7.07 -10.97
C LYS A 74 19.74 5.81 -11.45
N LYS A 75 20.26 5.14 -12.50
CA LYS A 75 19.66 3.91 -13.04
C LYS A 75 19.62 2.77 -12.02
N THR A 76 20.71 2.57 -11.28
CA THR A 76 20.77 1.52 -10.24
C THR A 76 19.76 1.79 -9.14
N THR A 77 19.68 3.03 -8.64
CA THR A 77 18.71 3.43 -7.61
C THR A 77 17.27 3.26 -8.10
N GLN A 78 16.97 3.66 -9.33
CA GLN A 78 15.66 3.44 -9.96
C GLN A 78 15.29 1.95 -9.99
N THR A 79 16.22 1.09 -10.42
CA THR A 79 15.98 -0.37 -10.48
C THR A 79 15.64 -0.93 -9.10
N ILE A 80 16.36 -0.53 -8.05
CA ILE A 80 16.12 -0.98 -6.68
C ILE A 80 14.75 -0.53 -6.18
N ILE A 81 14.38 0.74 -6.43
CA ILE A 81 13.10 1.32 -5.98
C ILE A 81 11.91 0.72 -6.73
N TYR A 82 12.08 0.36 -8.02
CA TYR A 82 10.99 -0.17 -8.83
C TYR A 82 10.75 -1.67 -8.61
N LEU A 83 11.79 -2.41 -8.22
CA LEU A 83 11.74 -3.87 -8.07
C LEU A 83 10.59 -4.38 -7.19
N PRO A 84 10.30 -3.79 -6.01
CA PRO A 84 9.23 -4.26 -5.14
C PRO A 84 7.85 -4.27 -5.80
N HIS A 85 7.57 -3.33 -6.71
CA HIS A 85 6.28 -3.25 -7.39
C HIS A 85 5.96 -4.52 -8.20
N PHE A 86 6.98 -5.15 -8.78
CA PHE A 86 6.81 -6.36 -9.61
C PHE A 86 6.66 -7.65 -8.80
N MET A 87 6.87 -7.60 -7.49
CA MET A 87 6.66 -8.76 -6.62
C MET A 87 5.16 -9.02 -6.42
N SER A 88 4.76 -10.29 -6.38
CA SER A 88 3.38 -10.63 -5.99
C SER A 88 3.11 -10.27 -4.52
N TRP A 89 1.87 -9.97 -4.18
CA TRP A 89 1.49 -9.71 -2.78
C TRP A 89 1.77 -10.91 -1.87
N VAL A 90 1.61 -12.14 -2.38
CA VAL A 90 1.92 -13.35 -1.60
C VAL A 90 3.40 -13.38 -1.21
N VAL A 91 4.30 -13.14 -2.16
CA VAL A 91 5.75 -13.09 -1.90
C VAL A 91 6.08 -11.94 -0.95
N THR A 92 5.54 -10.75 -1.19
CA THR A 92 5.75 -9.58 -0.33
C THR A 92 5.36 -9.87 1.12
N VAL A 93 4.14 -10.36 1.35
CA VAL A 93 3.66 -10.67 2.70
C VAL A 93 4.49 -11.78 3.34
N SER A 94 4.88 -12.82 2.59
CA SER A 94 5.73 -13.89 3.12
C SER A 94 7.09 -13.37 3.59
N VAL A 95 7.74 -12.52 2.80
CA VAL A 95 9.04 -11.91 3.16
C VAL A 95 8.90 -11.06 4.42
N PHE A 96 7.90 -10.18 4.48
CA PHE A 96 7.68 -9.36 5.67
C PHE A 96 7.26 -10.18 6.90
N SER A 97 6.52 -11.27 6.72
CA SER A 97 6.18 -12.19 7.81
C SER A 97 7.42 -12.85 8.43
N LEU A 98 8.43 -13.20 7.62
CA LEU A 98 9.69 -13.70 8.11
C LEU A 98 10.50 -12.62 8.84
N ILE A 99 10.65 -11.45 8.23
CA ILE A 99 11.41 -10.33 8.80
C ILE A 99 10.82 -9.83 10.12
N LEU A 100 9.49 -9.77 10.21
CA LEU A 100 8.72 -9.25 11.35
C LEU A 100 8.22 -10.35 12.30
N SER A 101 8.70 -11.60 12.12
CA SER A 101 8.29 -12.72 12.96
C SER A 101 8.59 -12.46 14.45
N PRO A 102 7.69 -12.87 15.36
CA PRO A 102 7.97 -12.85 16.79
C PRO A 102 8.91 -13.97 17.24
N SER A 103 9.27 -14.90 16.35
CA SER A 103 10.24 -15.96 16.66
C SER A 103 11.65 -15.39 16.79
N GLN A 104 12.54 -16.17 17.41
CA GLN A 104 13.97 -15.82 17.54
C GLN A 104 14.70 -15.60 16.19
N ASP A 105 14.11 -16.08 15.09
CA ASP A 105 14.64 -15.89 13.73
C ASP A 105 14.13 -14.60 13.07
N GLY A 106 13.19 -13.87 13.68
CA GLY A 106 12.66 -12.62 13.16
C GLY A 106 13.69 -11.50 13.22
N LEU A 107 14.14 -11.02 12.06
CA LEU A 107 15.21 -10.02 11.96
C LEU A 107 14.96 -8.77 12.81
N VAL A 108 13.75 -8.20 12.73
CA VAL A 108 13.43 -6.95 13.45
C VAL A 108 13.42 -7.17 14.96
N ASN A 109 12.78 -8.21 15.45
CA ASN A 109 12.75 -8.51 16.88
C ASN A 109 14.16 -8.82 17.40
N THR A 110 14.95 -9.60 16.66
CA THR A 110 16.35 -9.89 17.03
C THR A 110 17.17 -8.61 17.14
N LEU A 111 17.02 -7.66 16.20
CA LEU A 111 17.72 -6.38 16.26
C LEU A 111 17.26 -5.52 17.46
N LEU A 112 15.97 -5.52 17.80
CA LEU A 112 15.43 -4.78 18.95
C LEU A 112 15.93 -5.36 20.29
N VAL A 113 15.99 -6.68 20.41
CA VAL A 113 16.56 -7.36 21.60
C VAL A 113 18.05 -7.08 21.71
N ASN A 114 18.81 -7.23 20.64
CA ASN A 114 20.25 -6.95 20.64
C ASN A 114 20.60 -5.48 20.93
N ALA A 115 19.74 -4.56 20.55
CA ALA A 115 19.86 -3.14 20.87
C ALA A 115 19.44 -2.79 22.30
N GLY A 116 18.93 -3.75 23.09
CA GLY A 116 18.45 -3.53 24.46
C GLY A 116 17.12 -2.77 24.53
N ILE A 117 16.38 -2.68 23.42
CA ILE A 117 15.07 -2.00 23.35
C ILE A 117 13.96 -2.95 23.86
N LEU A 118 14.11 -4.25 23.60
CA LEU A 118 13.22 -5.30 24.09
C LEU A 118 14.01 -6.29 24.94
N GLU A 119 13.35 -6.86 25.93
CA GLU A 119 13.87 -8.01 26.66
C GLU A 119 13.58 -9.31 25.89
N GLN A 120 14.41 -10.32 26.11
CA GLN A 120 14.21 -11.65 25.54
C GLN A 120 12.88 -12.24 26.04
N GLY A 121 12.02 -12.68 25.14
CA GLY A 121 10.67 -13.15 25.46
C GLY A 121 9.57 -12.08 25.36
N GLN A 122 9.91 -10.83 25.02
CA GLN A 122 8.97 -9.73 24.79
C GLN A 122 8.87 -9.35 23.30
N GLU A 123 9.15 -10.30 22.42
CA GLU A 123 9.10 -10.08 20.96
C GLU A 123 7.72 -9.65 20.52
N ILE A 124 7.68 -8.67 19.61
CA ILE A 124 6.44 -8.06 19.12
C ILE A 124 5.89 -8.85 17.94
N TYR A 125 4.62 -9.25 18.02
CA TYR A 125 3.91 -9.82 16.88
C TYR A 125 3.36 -8.69 15.97
N PHE A 126 4.23 -8.05 15.20
CA PHE A 126 3.91 -6.89 14.38
C PHE A 126 2.72 -7.09 13.43
N MET A 127 2.63 -8.23 12.77
CA MET A 127 1.59 -8.48 11.76
C MET A 127 0.25 -8.93 12.35
N GLY A 128 0.20 -9.37 13.61
CA GLY A 128 -1.03 -9.80 14.28
C GLY A 128 -1.47 -8.88 15.41
N SER A 129 -0.64 -7.93 15.82
CA SER A 129 -0.97 -6.97 16.86
C SER A 129 -1.88 -5.87 16.33
N LYS A 130 -2.96 -5.58 17.05
CA LYS A 130 -3.88 -4.49 16.73
C LYS A 130 -3.18 -3.11 16.67
N ASP A 131 -2.18 -2.90 17.49
CA ASP A 131 -1.48 -1.63 17.61
C ASP A 131 -0.49 -1.40 16.47
N TRP A 132 0.10 -2.47 15.94
CA TRP A 132 1.12 -2.40 14.91
C TRP A 132 0.61 -2.66 13.50
N TRP A 133 -0.46 -3.46 13.35
CA TRP A 133 -0.93 -3.92 12.05
C TRP A 133 -1.15 -2.79 11.04
N THR A 134 -1.81 -1.71 11.48
CA THR A 134 -2.10 -0.57 10.58
C THR A 134 -0.83 0.11 10.08
N SER A 135 0.14 0.31 10.96
CA SER A 135 1.44 0.93 10.59
C SER A 135 2.22 0.04 9.64
N ILE A 136 2.29 -1.26 9.93
CA ILE A 136 2.95 -2.25 9.07
C ILE A 136 2.27 -2.33 7.71
N PHE A 137 0.93 -2.31 7.66
CA PHE A 137 0.18 -2.26 6.42
C PHE A 137 0.59 -1.07 5.55
N TYR A 138 0.71 0.13 6.11
CA TYR A 138 1.14 1.31 5.35
C TYR A 138 2.60 1.21 4.91
N ILE A 139 3.50 0.77 5.78
CA ILE A 139 4.93 0.60 5.46
C ILE A 139 5.11 -0.35 4.26
N ILE A 140 4.47 -1.52 4.30
CA ILE A 140 4.55 -2.50 3.21
C ILE A 140 3.97 -1.94 1.92
N ASN A 141 2.82 -1.27 1.97
CA ASN A 141 2.20 -0.67 0.79
C ASN A 141 3.07 0.44 0.18
N VAL A 142 3.59 1.35 1.00
CA VAL A 142 4.48 2.42 0.54
C VAL A 142 5.74 1.82 -0.09
N TRP A 143 6.41 0.89 0.58
CA TRP A 143 7.60 0.22 0.04
C TRP A 143 7.32 -0.46 -1.31
N LYS A 144 6.19 -1.12 -1.44
CA LYS A 144 5.83 -1.86 -2.66
C LYS A 144 5.42 -0.94 -3.81
N ASP A 145 4.59 0.07 -3.55
CA ASP A 145 3.88 0.80 -4.62
C ASP A 145 4.52 2.15 -4.97
N THR A 146 5.39 2.70 -4.13
CA THR A 146 6.04 4.00 -4.36
C THR A 146 6.84 4.02 -5.68
N GLY A 147 7.51 2.93 -6.02
CA GLY A 147 8.31 2.85 -7.26
C GLY A 147 7.50 3.11 -8.51
N TRP A 148 6.28 2.60 -8.61
CA TRP A 148 5.39 2.85 -9.74
C TRP A 148 4.98 4.33 -9.84
N GLY A 149 4.58 4.93 -8.73
CA GLY A 149 4.27 6.37 -8.69
C GLY A 149 5.47 7.23 -9.06
N THR A 150 6.65 6.86 -8.62
CA THR A 150 7.91 7.56 -8.93
C THR A 150 8.20 7.59 -10.44
N ILE A 151 7.90 6.52 -11.18
CA ILE A 151 8.07 6.50 -12.64
C ILE A 151 7.22 7.59 -13.29
N ILE A 152 5.96 7.70 -12.88
CA ILE A 152 5.00 8.67 -13.45
C ILE A 152 5.46 10.10 -13.16
N PHE A 153 5.80 10.42 -11.92
CA PHE A 153 6.25 11.76 -11.55
C PHE A 153 7.60 12.12 -12.19
N LEU A 154 8.53 11.17 -12.26
CA LEU A 154 9.83 11.41 -12.90
C LEU A 154 9.69 11.66 -14.41
N ALA A 155 8.78 10.95 -15.09
CA ALA A 155 8.47 11.20 -16.49
C ALA A 155 7.90 12.62 -16.69
N THR A 156 7.01 13.06 -15.80
CA THR A 156 6.46 14.42 -15.81
C THR A 156 7.55 15.47 -15.61
N LEU A 157 8.43 15.29 -14.62
CA LEU A 157 9.57 16.19 -14.37
C LEU A 157 10.51 16.28 -15.58
N SER A 158 10.77 15.16 -16.24
CA SER A 158 11.62 15.12 -17.43
C SER A 158 11.02 15.84 -18.64
N GLY A 159 9.71 16.09 -18.65
CA GLY A 159 8.99 16.83 -19.68
C GLY A 159 8.98 18.35 -19.49
N ILE A 160 9.46 18.85 -18.33
CA ILE A 160 9.54 20.29 -18.09
C ILE A 160 10.67 20.89 -18.90
N SER A 161 10.36 21.97 -19.66
CA SER A 161 11.39 22.66 -20.47
C SER A 161 12.52 23.23 -19.59
N PRO A 162 13.78 23.03 -19.98
CA PRO A 162 14.93 23.66 -19.29
C PRO A 162 14.83 25.19 -19.17
N GLU A 163 14.19 25.85 -20.13
CA GLU A 163 13.97 27.29 -20.13
C GLU A 163 13.19 27.77 -18.90
N LEU A 164 12.27 26.95 -18.37
CA LEU A 164 11.52 27.29 -17.16
C LEU A 164 12.43 27.28 -15.90
N TYR A 165 13.41 26.36 -15.87
CA TYR A 165 14.38 26.32 -14.76
C TYR A 165 15.36 27.50 -14.86
N GLU A 166 15.77 27.90 -16.08
CA GLU A 166 16.62 29.05 -16.30
C GLU A 166 15.91 30.35 -15.91
N ALA A 167 14.63 30.52 -16.30
CA ALA A 167 13.83 31.67 -15.92
C ALA A 167 13.66 31.76 -14.39
N ALA A 168 13.35 30.65 -13.70
CA ALA A 168 13.24 30.62 -12.24
C ALA A 168 14.57 30.99 -11.54
N THR A 169 15.70 30.61 -12.14
CA THR A 169 17.04 30.97 -11.61
C THR A 169 17.34 32.45 -11.78
N MET A 170 16.80 33.10 -12.80
CA MET A 170 16.96 34.55 -13.03
C MET A 170 16.06 35.41 -12.13
N ASP A 171 14.92 34.87 -11.76
CA ASP A 171 13.95 35.56 -10.90
C ASP A 171 14.28 35.50 -9.39
N GLY A 172 15.21 34.60 -8.96
CA GLY A 172 15.73 34.44 -7.58
C GLY A 172 15.13 33.25 -6.85
#